data_d35b3445bd50b6976eaa98559f14a105
#
_entry.id   d35b3445bd50b6976eaa98559f14a105
#
_cell.length_a   1.000
_cell.length_b   1.000
_cell.length_c   1.000
_cell.angle_alpha   90.00
_cell.angle_beta   90.00
_cell.angle_gamma   90.00
#
_symmetry.space_group_name_H-M   'P 1'
#
loop_
_entity.id
_entity.type
_entity.pdbx_description
1 polymer ?
#
loop_
_entity_poly.entity_id
_entity_poly.type
_entity_poly.pdbx_seq_one_letter_code
_entity_poly.pdbx_strand_id
1 'polypeptide(L)'
;MRTEDHLPSLPGPLPGPAPRGGLSQRHENLPVRSRPAPQGIDRLSRLALVLLSRARQGRLRLYTPKGQRLDFGLDDPRVPCAELHLRTWRVFDRALRRGDVGFGESWMDDDWDSPDPVAVLRFMLKNRGELDQGIYGTWLGQWIDRLRHWLHRNTRKGSRRNIAAHYDLGNDFYRLWLDPSMTYSSALRDALVDSVCAGAGSDSHTGSDSGPGSDSRTGSDSSPGSDSGAPGSDTALLRAQHRKYDRILEVLALAEGAQILEIGCGWGGFATRARRHGLHVKGLTLSAEQLAYCRQLHAGLEEPGVARFALQDYRDERGTFDAVVSIEMFEAVGETYWGDYFSQIANRLRPGGQAVIQSITIDERNFLRYRAGTDFIQQYIFPGGMLPSAERLLAVAGRFGLHLCDQLRFGPDYAWTLARWRERFLAHLREVQELGYDRRFQRMWHFYLAYCQAGFEEGATDVVQFRLRKAAAAA
;
A
#
# COMPACT_ATOMS: atom_id res chain seq x y z
N MET A 1 5.46 35.94 37.63
CA MET A 1 4.54 36.40 36.59
C MET A 1 4.52 35.29 35.56
N ARG A 2 3.52 34.41 35.61
CA ARG A 2 3.32 33.31 34.66
C ARG A 2 2.25 33.76 33.68
N THR A 3 2.56 33.82 32.40
CA THR A 3 1.58 34.05 31.34
C THR A 3 1.06 32.69 30.89
N GLU A 4 -0.23 32.46 31.10
CA GLU A 4 -0.97 31.31 30.59
C GLU A 4 -1.26 31.57 29.11
N ASP A 5 -0.70 30.73 28.24
CA ASP A 5 -1.06 30.68 26.82
C ASP A 5 -2.33 29.84 26.64
N HIS A 6 -3.38 30.49 26.19
CA HIS A 6 -4.64 29.87 25.80
C HIS A 6 -4.46 29.13 24.45
N LEU A 7 -4.56 27.81 24.49
CA LEU A 7 -4.77 26.99 23.31
C LEU A 7 -6.21 27.15 22.78
N PRO A 8 -6.42 27.37 21.49
CA PRO A 8 -7.77 27.45 20.92
C PRO A 8 -8.40 26.04 20.90
N SER A 9 -9.63 25.96 21.35
CA SER A 9 -10.48 24.77 21.40
C SER A 9 -10.70 24.20 20.01
N LEU A 10 -10.58 22.87 19.89
CA LEU A 10 -10.92 22.09 18.68
C LEU A 10 -12.41 22.28 18.34
N PRO A 11 -12.77 22.41 17.06
CA PRO A 11 -14.18 22.40 16.66
C PRO A 11 -14.77 21.00 16.95
N GLY A 12 -15.94 20.99 17.59
CA GLY A 12 -16.69 19.80 17.94
C GLY A 12 -17.10 18.97 16.72
N PRO A 13 -17.53 17.71 16.93
CA PRO A 13 -17.93 16.81 15.85
C PRO A 13 -19.10 17.38 15.04
N LEU A 14 -19.03 17.19 13.72
CA LEU A 14 -20.11 17.56 12.80
C LEU A 14 -21.43 16.85 13.18
N PRO A 15 -22.59 17.49 13.04
CA PRO A 15 -23.87 16.90 13.38
C PRO A 15 -24.14 15.64 12.53
N GLY A 16 -24.59 14.58 13.20
CA GLY A 16 -24.99 13.32 12.59
C GLY A 16 -26.19 13.49 11.65
N PRO A 17 -26.42 12.52 10.73
CA PRO A 17 -27.50 12.61 9.77
C PRO A 17 -28.86 12.50 10.44
N ALA A 18 -29.80 13.36 10.00
CA ALA A 18 -31.18 13.36 10.43
C ALA A 18 -31.93 12.05 10.02
N PRO A 19 -33.00 11.63 10.76
CA PRO A 19 -33.68 10.37 10.50
C PRO A 19 -34.41 10.36 9.15
N ARG A 20 -34.30 9.23 8.46
CA ARG A 20 -34.90 8.98 7.14
C ARG A 20 -36.40 8.78 7.24
N GLY A 21 -37.18 9.73 6.70
CA GLY A 21 -38.56 9.52 6.32
C GLY A 21 -38.62 8.84 4.96
N GLY A 22 -39.27 7.66 4.87
CA GLY A 22 -39.40 6.90 3.63
C GLY A 22 -40.35 7.60 2.66
N LEU A 23 -39.92 7.80 1.42
CA LEU A 23 -40.76 7.95 0.24
C LEU A 23 -40.06 7.28 -0.93
N SER A 24 -40.68 6.22 -1.40
CA SER A 24 -40.35 5.52 -2.65
C SER A 24 -40.61 6.47 -3.82
N GLN A 25 -39.54 6.94 -4.48
CA GLN A 25 -39.65 7.59 -5.78
C GLN A 25 -38.77 6.84 -6.79
N ARG A 26 -39.43 6.41 -7.87
CA ARG A 26 -38.77 5.90 -9.08
C ARG A 26 -37.88 6.98 -9.66
N HIS A 27 -36.56 6.75 -9.72
CA HIS A 27 -35.62 7.65 -10.37
C HIS A 27 -35.56 7.35 -11.85
N GLU A 28 -36.14 8.24 -12.64
CA GLU A 28 -35.86 8.36 -14.07
C GLU A 28 -34.43 8.88 -14.26
N ASN A 29 -33.66 8.17 -15.07
CA ASN A 29 -32.30 8.55 -15.49
C ASN A 29 -32.37 9.78 -16.42
N LEU A 30 -32.40 10.97 -15.87
CA LEU A 30 -32.25 12.22 -16.62
C LEU A 30 -30.77 12.62 -16.67
N PRO A 31 -30.24 13.02 -17.85
CA PRO A 31 -28.88 13.54 -17.97
C PRO A 31 -28.72 14.78 -17.08
N VAL A 32 -27.64 14.81 -16.31
CA VAL A 32 -27.30 15.93 -15.42
C VAL A 32 -27.22 17.22 -16.25
N ARG A 33 -28.23 18.08 -16.12
CA ARG A 33 -28.20 19.43 -16.69
C ARG A 33 -27.03 20.18 -16.07
N SER A 34 -26.10 20.63 -16.93
CA SER A 34 -24.98 21.50 -16.56
C SER A 34 -25.54 22.76 -15.86
N ARG A 35 -25.41 22.83 -14.54
CA ARG A 35 -25.67 24.08 -13.82
C ARG A 35 -24.61 25.12 -14.20
N PRO A 36 -24.96 26.42 -14.29
CA PRO A 36 -23.98 27.46 -14.58
C PRO A 36 -22.83 27.43 -13.58
N ALA A 37 -21.61 27.61 -14.08
CA ALA A 37 -20.40 27.62 -13.25
C ALA A 37 -20.54 28.68 -12.14
N PRO A 38 -20.08 28.40 -10.91
CA PRO A 38 -20.12 29.36 -9.80
C PRO A 38 -19.44 30.68 -10.21
N GLN A 39 -20.02 31.82 -9.82
CA GLN A 39 -19.42 33.11 -10.11
C GLN A 39 -18.16 33.35 -9.27
N GLY A 40 -17.12 33.97 -9.86
CA GLY A 40 -15.91 34.38 -9.15
C GLY A 40 -14.80 33.32 -9.06
N ILE A 41 -14.86 32.25 -9.88
CA ILE A 41 -13.78 31.26 -9.99
C ILE A 41 -12.77 31.65 -11.07
N ASP A 42 -11.48 31.31 -10.83
CA ASP A 42 -10.39 31.51 -11.78
C ASP A 42 -10.52 30.61 -13.03
N ARG A 43 -9.71 30.90 -14.04
CA ARG A 43 -9.75 30.18 -15.34
C ARG A 43 -9.41 28.68 -15.19
N LEU A 44 -8.44 28.33 -14.33
CA LEU A 44 -8.00 26.95 -14.16
C LEU A 44 -9.06 26.13 -13.41
N SER A 45 -9.69 26.70 -12.40
CA SER A 45 -10.81 26.04 -11.70
C SER A 45 -11.99 25.80 -12.63
N ARG A 46 -12.31 26.74 -13.56
CA ARG A 46 -13.35 26.50 -14.58
C ARG A 46 -12.96 25.36 -15.52
N LEU A 47 -11.70 25.32 -15.97
CA LEU A 47 -11.20 24.22 -16.80
C LEU A 47 -11.34 22.88 -16.08
N ALA A 48 -10.95 22.80 -14.80
CA ALA A 48 -11.08 21.58 -14.00
C ALA A 48 -12.54 21.10 -13.90
N LEU A 49 -13.50 22.02 -13.68
CA LEU A 49 -14.93 21.66 -13.64
C LEU A 49 -15.42 21.16 -15.02
N VAL A 50 -14.95 21.74 -16.12
CA VAL A 50 -15.25 21.26 -17.49
C VAL A 50 -14.67 19.86 -17.71
N LEU A 51 -13.45 19.58 -17.23
CA LEU A 51 -12.86 18.25 -17.31
C LEU A 51 -13.64 17.23 -16.47
N LEU A 52 -13.99 17.59 -15.24
CA LEU A 52 -14.82 16.73 -14.37
C LEU A 52 -16.20 16.44 -14.98
N SER A 53 -16.78 17.38 -15.76
CA SER A 53 -18.06 17.14 -16.44
C SER A 53 -17.98 16.08 -17.56
N ARG A 54 -16.77 15.70 -17.99
CA ARG A 54 -16.54 14.62 -18.96
C ARG A 54 -16.43 13.24 -18.31
N ALA A 55 -16.38 13.17 -16.98
CA ALA A 55 -16.30 11.90 -16.24
C ALA A 55 -17.55 11.04 -16.54
N ARG A 56 -17.31 9.75 -16.81
CA ARG A 56 -18.36 8.79 -17.18
C ARG A 56 -18.45 7.58 -16.26
N GLN A 57 -17.46 7.40 -15.36
CA GLN A 57 -17.39 6.24 -14.48
C GLN A 57 -17.49 6.66 -13.03
N GLY A 58 -18.50 6.17 -12.32
CA GLY A 58 -18.77 6.52 -10.95
C GLY A 58 -19.29 7.94 -10.77
N ARG A 59 -19.61 8.32 -9.54
CA ARG A 59 -20.17 9.62 -9.19
C ARG A 59 -19.29 10.38 -8.23
N LEU A 60 -19.10 11.68 -8.48
CA LEU A 60 -18.44 12.63 -7.60
C LEU A 60 -19.39 13.73 -7.19
N ARG A 61 -19.56 13.94 -5.90
CA ARG A 61 -20.18 15.11 -5.29
C ARG A 61 -19.08 16.08 -4.85
N LEU A 62 -19.02 17.22 -5.48
CA LEU A 62 -18.09 18.28 -5.14
C LEU A 62 -18.83 19.39 -4.38
N TYR A 63 -18.32 19.71 -3.21
CA TYR A 63 -18.79 20.85 -2.43
C TYR A 63 -17.80 22.00 -2.58
N THR A 64 -18.27 23.14 -3.08
CA THR A 64 -17.44 24.34 -3.29
C THR A 64 -17.11 25.02 -1.96
N PRO A 65 -16.13 25.96 -1.89
CA PRO A 65 -15.82 26.71 -0.67
C PRO A 65 -17.01 27.51 -0.11
N LYS A 66 -18.04 27.75 -0.91
CA LYS A 66 -19.29 28.40 -0.51
C LYS A 66 -20.42 27.43 -0.17
N GLY A 67 -20.11 26.11 -0.05
CA GLY A 67 -21.08 25.06 0.27
C GLY A 67 -22.01 24.65 -0.86
N GLN A 68 -21.83 25.16 -2.09
CA GLN A 68 -22.63 24.74 -3.24
C GLN A 68 -22.21 23.33 -3.67
N ARG A 69 -23.18 22.44 -3.89
CA ARG A 69 -22.97 21.09 -4.41
C ARG A 69 -23.00 21.08 -5.92
N LEU A 70 -22.01 20.40 -6.50
CA LEU A 70 -21.90 20.07 -7.94
C LEU A 70 -21.76 18.56 -8.07
N ASP A 71 -22.51 17.93 -8.97
CA ASP A 71 -22.47 16.49 -9.21
C ASP A 71 -21.82 16.21 -10.57
N PHE A 72 -20.92 15.23 -10.62
CA PHE A 72 -20.20 14.81 -11.82
C PHE A 72 -20.24 13.30 -11.98
N GLY A 73 -20.11 12.81 -13.23
CA GLY A 73 -20.11 11.38 -13.54
C GLY A 73 -21.50 10.78 -13.58
N LEU A 74 -21.57 9.46 -13.58
CA LEU A 74 -22.81 8.68 -13.66
C LEU A 74 -22.92 7.79 -12.45
N ASP A 75 -24.15 7.46 -12.04
CA ASP A 75 -24.40 6.49 -10.98
C ASP A 75 -23.95 5.09 -11.44
N ASP A 76 -22.99 4.50 -10.73
CA ASP A 76 -22.59 3.11 -10.86
C ASP A 76 -22.70 2.46 -9.48
N PRO A 77 -23.62 1.49 -9.28
CA PRO A 77 -23.81 0.87 -7.98
C PRO A 77 -22.58 0.08 -7.48
N ARG A 78 -21.64 -0.23 -8.38
CA ARG A 78 -20.40 -0.93 -8.05
C ARG A 78 -19.29 0.00 -7.54
N VAL A 79 -19.49 1.32 -7.62
CA VAL A 79 -18.49 2.31 -7.24
C VAL A 79 -19.09 3.24 -6.20
N PRO A 80 -18.46 3.39 -5.03
CA PRO A 80 -18.91 4.34 -4.01
C PRO A 80 -19.02 5.75 -4.59
N CYS A 81 -20.04 6.51 -4.18
CA CYS A 81 -20.13 7.92 -4.52
C CYS A 81 -19.02 8.68 -3.79
N ALA A 82 -18.08 9.24 -4.53
CA ALA A 82 -17.01 10.05 -3.98
C ALA A 82 -17.54 11.43 -3.53
N GLU A 83 -17.03 11.94 -2.42
CA GLU A 83 -17.33 13.28 -1.93
C GLU A 83 -16.05 14.09 -1.78
N LEU A 84 -15.98 15.25 -2.43
CA LEU A 84 -14.84 16.17 -2.42
C LEU A 84 -15.29 17.53 -1.88
N HIS A 85 -14.79 17.93 -0.71
CA HIS A 85 -15.10 19.19 -0.05
C HIS A 85 -13.95 20.18 -0.26
N LEU A 86 -14.12 21.16 -1.13
CA LEU A 86 -13.12 22.20 -1.36
C LEU A 86 -13.21 23.27 -0.27
N ARG A 87 -12.10 23.56 0.37
CA ARG A 87 -11.95 24.77 1.22
C ARG A 87 -11.45 25.95 0.40
N THR A 88 -10.66 25.68 -0.64
CA THR A 88 -10.18 26.70 -1.59
C THR A 88 -10.16 26.16 -3.02
N TRP A 89 -10.23 27.05 -4.01
CA TRP A 89 -10.11 26.71 -5.42
C TRP A 89 -8.67 26.38 -5.84
N ARG A 90 -7.66 26.66 -5.00
CA ARG A 90 -6.23 26.36 -5.28
C ARG A 90 -5.96 24.88 -5.58
N VAL A 91 -6.82 23.99 -5.11
CA VAL A 91 -6.75 22.54 -5.39
C VAL A 91 -6.61 22.28 -6.90
N PHE A 92 -7.44 22.95 -7.70
CA PHE A 92 -7.44 22.74 -9.14
C PHE A 92 -6.23 23.37 -9.83
N ASP A 93 -5.77 24.54 -9.39
CA ASP A 93 -4.53 25.13 -9.90
C ASP A 93 -3.33 24.20 -9.65
N ARG A 94 -3.20 23.67 -8.43
CA ARG A 94 -2.13 22.72 -8.08
C ARG A 94 -2.24 21.41 -8.85
N ALA A 95 -3.44 20.81 -8.92
CA ALA A 95 -3.67 19.56 -9.63
C ALA A 95 -3.39 19.70 -11.15
N LEU A 96 -3.83 20.78 -11.78
CA LEU A 96 -3.58 21.03 -13.20
C LEU A 96 -2.10 21.29 -13.52
N ARG A 97 -1.33 21.88 -12.59
CA ARG A 97 0.10 22.16 -12.79
C ARG A 97 1.00 20.98 -12.47
N ARG A 98 0.67 20.19 -11.46
CA ARG A 98 1.56 19.17 -10.87
C ARG A 98 0.89 17.79 -10.74
N GLY A 99 -0.27 17.60 -11.33
CA GLY A 99 -0.97 16.31 -11.30
C GLY A 99 -1.32 15.83 -9.88
N ASP A 100 -1.08 14.57 -9.63
CA ASP A 100 -1.30 13.92 -8.34
C ASP A 100 -0.42 14.47 -7.20
N VAL A 101 0.80 14.91 -7.51
CA VAL A 101 1.66 15.61 -6.53
C VAL A 101 0.96 16.86 -6.01
N GLY A 102 0.47 17.73 -6.92
CA GLY A 102 -0.23 18.95 -6.53
C GLY A 102 -1.56 18.70 -5.82
N PHE A 103 -2.26 17.63 -6.20
CA PHE A 103 -3.49 17.20 -5.54
C PHE A 103 -3.22 16.71 -4.10
N GLY A 104 -2.16 15.90 -3.92
CA GLY A 104 -1.72 15.46 -2.60
C GLY A 104 -1.20 16.59 -1.71
N GLU A 105 -0.43 17.54 -2.29
CA GLU A 105 -0.02 18.76 -1.55
C GLU A 105 -1.20 19.58 -1.07
N SER A 106 -2.24 19.70 -1.89
CA SER A 106 -3.48 20.39 -1.50
C SER A 106 -4.20 19.69 -0.36
N TRP A 107 -4.16 18.36 -0.29
CA TRP A 107 -4.64 17.60 0.86
C TRP A 107 -3.81 17.88 2.10
N MET A 108 -2.47 17.82 2.00
CA MET A 108 -1.55 18.09 3.11
C MET A 108 -1.75 19.49 3.70
N ASP A 109 -2.08 20.47 2.86
CA ASP A 109 -2.28 21.86 3.22
C ASP A 109 -3.75 22.20 3.57
N ASP A 110 -4.62 21.19 3.78
CA ASP A 110 -6.04 21.35 4.11
C ASP A 110 -6.86 22.15 3.07
N ASP A 111 -6.44 22.23 1.83
CA ASP A 111 -7.19 22.94 0.78
C ASP A 111 -8.48 22.19 0.39
N TRP A 112 -8.54 20.86 0.63
CA TRP A 112 -9.72 20.04 0.46
C TRP A 112 -9.80 18.93 1.51
N ASP A 113 -11.00 18.36 1.65
CA ASP A 113 -11.27 17.23 2.54
C ASP A 113 -12.26 16.25 1.91
N SER A 114 -12.37 15.05 2.49
CA SER A 114 -13.29 14.00 2.06
C SER A 114 -13.55 13.05 3.23
N PRO A 115 -14.79 12.57 3.42
CA PRO A 115 -15.06 11.46 4.33
C PRO A 115 -14.40 10.16 3.88
N ASP A 116 -14.18 9.99 2.56
CA ASP A 116 -13.45 8.87 1.99
C ASP A 116 -12.53 9.33 0.85
N PRO A 117 -11.28 9.66 1.13
CA PRO A 117 -10.33 10.06 0.10
C PRO A 117 -10.02 8.93 -0.91
N VAL A 118 -10.17 7.65 -0.52
CA VAL A 118 -9.99 6.52 -1.44
C VAL A 118 -11.04 6.58 -2.56
N ALA A 119 -12.31 6.82 -2.22
CA ALA A 119 -13.37 6.96 -3.22
C ALA A 119 -13.10 8.10 -4.21
N VAL A 120 -12.56 9.25 -3.73
CA VAL A 120 -12.16 10.36 -4.60
C VAL A 120 -11.03 9.96 -5.56
N LEU A 121 -10.00 9.31 -5.04
CA LEU A 121 -8.85 8.84 -5.83
C LEU A 121 -9.26 7.79 -6.86
N ARG A 122 -10.13 6.85 -6.50
CA ARG A 122 -10.71 5.86 -7.41
C ARG A 122 -11.51 6.51 -8.52
N PHE A 123 -12.35 7.50 -8.20
CA PHE A 123 -13.08 8.27 -9.21
C PHE A 123 -12.11 8.92 -10.21
N MET A 124 -11.03 9.54 -9.73
CA MET A 124 -10.02 10.16 -10.59
C MET A 124 -9.30 9.13 -11.47
N LEU A 125 -8.93 7.96 -10.91
CA LEU A 125 -8.26 6.89 -11.65
C LEU A 125 -9.15 6.30 -12.74
N LYS A 126 -10.43 6.02 -12.44
CA LYS A 126 -11.39 5.49 -13.42
C LYS A 126 -11.60 6.43 -14.60
N ASN A 127 -11.64 7.73 -14.35
CA ASN A 127 -11.87 8.74 -15.36
C ASN A 127 -10.58 9.35 -15.92
N ARG A 128 -9.42 8.73 -15.62
CA ARG A 128 -8.11 9.27 -15.99
C ARG A 128 -7.99 9.57 -17.49
N GLY A 129 -8.49 8.71 -18.37
CA GLY A 129 -8.44 8.92 -19.80
C GLY A 129 -9.14 10.20 -20.27
N GLU A 130 -10.28 10.53 -19.66
CA GLU A 130 -11.05 11.72 -19.96
C GLU A 130 -10.43 12.99 -19.32
N LEU A 131 -9.80 12.82 -18.16
CA LEU A 131 -9.17 13.91 -17.42
C LEU A 131 -7.76 14.25 -17.95
N ASP A 132 -6.99 13.26 -18.41
CA ASP A 132 -5.61 13.41 -18.87
C ASP A 132 -5.47 14.35 -20.07
N GLN A 133 -6.46 14.43 -20.94
CA GLN A 133 -6.45 15.34 -22.09
C GLN A 133 -6.34 16.83 -21.69
N GLY A 134 -6.55 17.17 -20.42
CA GLY A 134 -6.47 18.54 -19.91
C GLY A 134 -5.57 18.76 -18.70
N ILE A 135 -5.16 17.70 -17.98
CA ILE A 135 -4.48 17.80 -16.69
C ILE A 135 -2.96 17.62 -16.81
N TYR A 136 -2.45 16.89 -17.80
CA TYR A 136 -1.01 16.70 -17.92
C TYR A 136 -0.31 17.96 -18.41
N GLY A 137 -0.14 18.77 -17.42
CA GLY A 137 1.06 19.45 -17.05
C GLY A 137 1.53 20.52 -18.02
N THR A 138 1.52 21.75 -17.58
CA THR A 138 2.45 22.71 -18.13
C THR A 138 3.86 22.10 -18.05
N TRP A 139 4.50 21.97 -19.20
CA TRP A 139 5.87 21.51 -19.44
C TRP A 139 6.89 21.93 -18.34
N LEU A 140 6.72 23.10 -17.77
CA LEU A 140 7.62 23.67 -16.77
C LEU A 140 7.52 22.94 -15.40
N GLY A 141 6.32 22.55 -14.94
CA GLY A 141 6.14 21.85 -13.68
C GLY A 141 6.78 20.44 -13.70
N GLN A 142 6.63 19.72 -14.80
CA GLN A 142 7.26 18.42 -15.01
C GLN A 142 8.80 18.47 -15.00
N TRP A 143 9.41 19.56 -15.49
CA TRP A 143 10.85 19.75 -15.47
C TRP A 143 11.41 19.90 -14.04
N ILE A 144 10.73 20.65 -13.20
CA ILE A 144 11.14 20.86 -11.80
C ILE A 144 11.04 19.55 -11.03
N ASP A 145 9.97 18.77 -11.23
CA ASP A 145 9.76 17.50 -10.56
C ASP A 145 10.77 16.44 -11.07
N ARG A 146 11.10 16.42 -12.37
CA ARG A 146 12.20 15.58 -12.92
C ARG A 146 13.55 15.93 -12.34
N LEU A 147 13.86 17.22 -12.17
CA LEU A 147 15.13 17.65 -11.58
C LEU A 147 15.23 17.20 -10.12
N ARG A 148 14.15 17.31 -9.35
CA ARG A 148 14.07 16.79 -7.98
C ARG A 148 14.27 15.29 -7.94
N HIS A 149 13.55 14.53 -8.79
CA HIS A 149 13.72 13.09 -8.90
C HIS A 149 15.16 12.69 -9.28
N TRP A 150 15.79 13.42 -10.19
CA TRP A 150 17.21 13.20 -10.55
C TRP A 150 18.18 13.40 -9.38
N LEU A 151 17.90 14.33 -8.46
CA LEU A 151 18.71 14.56 -7.25
C LEU A 151 18.61 13.43 -6.23
N HIS A 152 17.55 12.58 -6.28
CA HIS A 152 17.31 11.46 -5.36
C HIS A 152 17.75 10.09 -5.95
N ARG A 153 18.72 10.08 -6.86
CA ARG A 153 19.24 8.85 -7.48
C ARG A 153 19.71 7.84 -6.44
N ASN A 154 19.36 6.55 -6.66
CA ASN A 154 19.69 5.42 -5.79
C ASN A 154 21.15 4.93 -5.96
N THR A 155 22.11 5.86 -5.95
CA THR A 155 23.53 5.54 -5.74
C THR A 155 23.72 4.89 -4.36
N ARG A 156 24.85 4.23 -4.07
CA ARG A 156 25.12 3.64 -2.74
C ARG A 156 24.87 4.61 -1.58
N LYS A 157 25.29 5.87 -1.71
CA LYS A 157 25.03 6.92 -0.71
C LYS A 157 23.59 7.40 -0.75
N GLY A 158 22.99 7.51 -1.95
CA GLY A 158 21.59 7.89 -2.14
C GLY A 158 20.63 6.88 -1.54
N SER A 159 20.82 5.59 -1.81
CA SER A 159 19.98 4.51 -1.24
C SER A 159 20.00 4.52 0.28
N ARG A 160 21.19 4.62 0.92
CA ARG A 160 21.28 4.72 2.39
C ARG A 160 20.54 5.92 2.94
N ARG A 161 20.70 7.10 2.32
CA ARG A 161 20.01 8.33 2.75
C ARG A 161 18.50 8.24 2.57
N ASN A 162 18.04 7.73 1.42
CA ASN A 162 16.61 7.61 1.11
C ASN A 162 15.93 6.60 2.04
N ILE A 163 16.58 5.45 2.31
CA ILE A 163 16.10 4.45 3.25
C ILE A 163 16.11 4.99 4.67
N ALA A 164 17.19 5.64 5.12
CA ALA A 164 17.25 6.26 6.43
C ALA A 164 16.10 7.26 6.61
N ALA A 165 15.90 8.17 5.69
CA ALA A 165 14.84 9.18 5.79
C ALA A 165 13.44 8.58 5.93
N HIS A 166 13.16 7.40 5.34
CA HIS A 166 11.87 6.73 5.45
C HIS A 166 11.75 5.91 6.75
N TYR A 167 12.79 5.14 7.12
CA TYR A 167 12.73 4.25 8.30
C TYR A 167 13.18 4.92 9.61
N ASP A 168 13.79 6.11 9.56
CA ASP A 168 14.13 6.93 10.74
C ASP A 168 12.89 7.56 11.42
N LEU A 169 11.68 7.27 10.90
CA LEU A 169 10.42 7.54 11.62
C LEU A 169 10.29 6.76 12.93
N GLY A 170 11.20 5.79 13.17
CA GLY A 170 11.27 5.02 14.42
C GLY A 170 10.27 3.86 14.51
N ASN A 171 10.68 2.83 15.23
CA ASN A 171 9.88 1.60 15.40
C ASN A 171 8.52 1.88 16.06
N ASP A 172 8.45 2.86 16.96
CA ASP A 172 7.22 3.18 17.70
C ASP A 172 6.14 3.72 16.76
N PHE A 173 6.52 4.53 15.76
CA PHE A 173 5.59 4.98 14.72
C PHE A 173 5.02 3.80 13.92
N TYR A 174 5.86 2.86 13.47
CA TYR A 174 5.42 1.71 12.67
C TYR A 174 4.53 0.75 13.48
N ARG A 175 4.79 0.55 14.78
CA ARG A 175 3.98 -0.30 15.68
C ARG A 175 2.53 0.16 15.79
N LEU A 176 2.25 1.44 15.63
CA LEU A 176 0.90 1.98 15.75
C LEU A 176 -0.05 1.45 14.66
N TRP A 177 0.47 1.09 13.49
CA TRP A 177 -0.38 0.76 12.36
C TRP A 177 0.00 -0.52 11.60
N LEU A 178 1.22 -1.04 11.75
CA LEU A 178 1.56 -2.39 11.28
C LEU A 178 0.98 -3.47 12.19
N ASP A 179 0.91 -4.71 11.71
CA ASP A 179 0.58 -5.89 12.49
C ASP A 179 1.72 -6.24 13.47
N PRO A 180 1.49 -7.13 14.46
CA PRO A 180 2.52 -7.48 15.47
C PRO A 180 3.82 -8.06 14.89
N SER A 181 3.82 -8.59 13.67
CA SER A 181 5.04 -9.06 13.00
C SER A 181 5.88 -7.94 12.40
N MET A 182 5.42 -6.68 12.51
CA MET A 182 6.08 -5.52 11.93
C MET A 182 6.33 -5.67 10.42
N THR A 183 5.38 -6.27 9.70
CA THR A 183 5.54 -6.53 8.27
C THR A 183 5.04 -5.34 7.44
N TYR A 184 5.98 -4.67 6.76
CA TYR A 184 5.68 -3.52 5.89
C TYR A 184 5.76 -3.92 4.42
N SER A 185 4.88 -4.81 4.02
CA SER A 185 4.66 -5.29 2.65
C SER A 185 3.28 -5.94 2.53
N SER A 186 2.78 -6.18 1.32
CA SER A 186 1.46 -6.78 1.11
C SER A 186 1.31 -8.09 1.88
N ALA A 187 0.18 -8.26 2.55
CA ALA A 187 -0.27 -9.55 3.04
C ALA A 187 -0.87 -10.40 1.89
N LEU A 188 -1.01 -11.70 2.08
CA LEU A 188 -1.70 -12.63 1.19
C LEU A 188 -2.87 -13.26 1.95
N ARG A 189 -4.10 -12.96 1.53
CA ARG A 189 -5.29 -13.51 2.18
C ARG A 189 -5.52 -14.97 1.79
N ASP A 190 -6.25 -15.68 2.61
CA ASP A 190 -6.67 -17.04 2.30
C ASP A 190 -8.05 -16.99 1.61
N ALA A 191 -8.12 -17.38 0.35
CA ALA A 191 -9.34 -17.34 -0.45
C ALA A 191 -10.49 -18.18 0.16
N LEU A 192 -10.17 -19.18 1.00
CA LEU A 192 -11.16 -20.04 1.64
C LEU A 192 -11.82 -19.37 2.86
N VAL A 193 -11.10 -18.49 3.57
CA VAL A 193 -11.65 -17.82 4.78
C VAL A 193 -12.59 -16.67 4.38
N ASP A 194 -12.30 -15.99 3.29
CA ASP A 194 -13.13 -14.85 2.82
C ASP A 194 -14.50 -15.31 2.29
N SER A 195 -14.63 -16.52 1.74
CA SER A 195 -15.91 -17.07 1.26
C SER A 195 -16.86 -17.42 2.42
N VAL A 196 -16.35 -17.80 3.58
CA VAL A 196 -17.15 -18.10 4.78
C VAL A 196 -17.69 -16.83 5.42
N CYS A 197 -16.92 -15.74 5.42
CA CYS A 197 -17.37 -14.45 5.97
C CYS A 197 -18.35 -13.71 5.06
N ALA A 198 -18.29 -13.91 3.75
CA ALA A 198 -19.24 -13.32 2.81
C ALA A 198 -20.61 -14.06 2.82
N GLY A 199 -20.64 -15.34 3.21
CA GLY A 199 -21.87 -16.15 3.30
C GLY A 199 -22.65 -16.01 4.61
N ALA A 200 -22.07 -15.44 5.65
CA ALA A 200 -22.73 -15.34 6.97
C ALA A 200 -23.64 -14.10 7.14
N GLY A 201 -23.79 -13.28 6.08
CA GLY A 201 -24.54 -12.02 6.11
C GLY A 201 -25.95 -12.05 5.54
N SER A 202 -26.47 -13.20 5.07
CA SER A 202 -27.81 -13.27 4.45
C SER A 202 -28.59 -14.53 4.83
N ASP A 203 -28.93 -14.72 6.10
CA ASP A 203 -30.11 -15.55 6.45
C ASP A 203 -30.58 -15.16 7.85
N SER A 204 -31.51 -14.20 7.89
CA SER A 204 -32.44 -14.01 8.96
C SER A 204 -33.83 -14.03 8.35
N HIS A 205 -34.52 -15.17 8.42
CA HIS A 205 -35.93 -15.15 8.83
C HIS A 205 -36.56 -16.55 8.97
N THR A 206 -37.19 -16.70 10.13
CA THR A 206 -38.42 -17.43 10.46
C THR A 206 -38.42 -18.94 10.55
N GLY A 207 -38.84 -19.39 11.72
CA GLY A 207 -39.45 -20.70 11.94
C GLY A 207 -39.42 -21.16 13.40
N SER A 208 -40.46 -20.80 14.15
CA SER A 208 -40.82 -21.36 15.45
C SER A 208 -41.10 -22.88 15.35
N ASP A 209 -40.61 -23.72 16.27
CA ASP A 209 -41.53 -24.41 17.17
C ASP A 209 -40.83 -25.32 18.19
N SER A 210 -41.45 -25.36 19.31
CA SER A 210 -41.43 -26.05 20.55
C SER A 210 -40.94 -27.50 20.67
N GLY A 211 -40.29 -27.82 21.83
CA GLY A 211 -40.51 -29.01 22.61
C GLY A 211 -39.28 -29.65 23.27
N PRO A 212 -39.37 -30.09 24.55
CA PRO A 212 -38.23 -30.25 25.45
C PRO A 212 -37.77 -31.73 25.59
N GLY A 213 -36.47 -31.90 25.97
CA GLY A 213 -35.94 -33.21 26.34
C GLY A 213 -34.58 -33.11 27.03
N SER A 214 -34.57 -33.36 28.31
CA SER A 214 -33.46 -33.54 29.24
C SER A 214 -32.46 -34.61 28.78
N ASP A 215 -31.15 -34.44 28.97
CA ASP A 215 -30.37 -35.12 29.99
C ASP A 215 -28.87 -34.75 29.97
N SER A 216 -28.38 -34.70 31.20
CA SER A 216 -27.03 -34.51 31.64
C SER A 216 -26.00 -35.50 31.07
N ARG A 217 -24.76 -35.05 30.77
CA ARG A 217 -23.55 -35.71 31.24
C ARG A 217 -22.31 -34.81 31.07
N THR A 218 -21.61 -34.67 32.15
CA THR A 218 -20.26 -34.09 32.36
C THR A 218 -19.21 -34.73 31.47
N GLY A 219 -18.39 -33.91 30.84
CA GLY A 219 -17.17 -34.28 30.13
C GLY A 219 -16.31 -33.04 29.91
N SER A 220 -15.34 -32.82 30.80
CA SER A 220 -14.30 -31.83 30.68
C SER A 220 -13.34 -32.23 29.54
N ASP A 221 -13.33 -31.49 28.46
CA ASP A 221 -12.21 -31.49 27.51
C ASP A 221 -11.93 -30.07 27.06
N SER A 222 -10.74 -29.63 27.44
CA SER A 222 -10.16 -28.33 27.08
C SER A 222 -9.74 -28.35 25.61
N SER A 223 -10.58 -27.89 24.74
CA SER A 223 -10.24 -27.55 23.35
C SER A 223 -9.70 -26.12 23.27
N PRO A 224 -8.65 -25.85 22.49
CA PRO A 224 -8.12 -24.50 22.33
C PRO A 224 -9.17 -23.63 21.62
N GLY A 225 -9.43 -22.47 22.22
CA GLY A 225 -10.45 -21.52 21.82
C GLY A 225 -10.41 -21.19 20.33
N SER A 226 -11.55 -21.38 19.67
CA SER A 226 -11.86 -20.84 18.36
C SER A 226 -11.97 -19.31 18.48
N ASP A 227 -10.89 -18.62 18.22
CA ASP A 227 -10.88 -17.15 18.11
C ASP A 227 -11.56 -16.75 16.77
N SER A 228 -12.87 -16.57 16.82
CA SER A 228 -13.66 -16.02 15.73
C SER A 228 -13.44 -14.52 15.65
N GLY A 229 -12.21 -14.12 15.22
CA GLY A 229 -11.86 -12.72 15.04
C GLY A 229 -12.68 -12.09 13.91
N ALA A 230 -13.40 -11.03 14.22
CA ALA A 230 -14.10 -10.19 13.25
C ALA A 230 -13.18 -9.76 12.10
N PRO A 231 -13.68 -9.59 10.84
CA PRO A 231 -12.87 -9.07 9.74
C PRO A 231 -12.36 -7.67 10.11
N GLY A 232 -11.05 -7.53 10.32
CA GLY A 232 -10.39 -6.30 10.79
C GLY A 232 -9.55 -6.45 12.06
N SER A 233 -9.49 -7.63 12.68
CA SER A 233 -8.65 -7.87 13.86
C SER A 233 -7.16 -7.96 13.49
N ASP A 234 -6.28 -7.56 14.39
CA ASP A 234 -4.82 -7.71 14.29
C ASP A 234 -4.42 -9.14 13.91
N THR A 235 -5.17 -10.11 14.39
CA THR A 235 -5.01 -11.53 14.12
C THR A 235 -5.22 -11.87 12.64
N ALA A 236 -6.19 -11.24 11.95
CA ALA A 236 -6.43 -11.49 10.54
C ALA A 236 -5.29 -10.97 9.66
N LEU A 237 -4.80 -9.75 9.93
CA LEU A 237 -3.66 -9.18 9.21
C LEU A 237 -2.39 -10.00 9.45
N LEU A 238 -2.10 -10.37 10.69
CA LEU A 238 -0.96 -11.21 11.06
C LEU A 238 -1.00 -12.58 10.35
N ARG A 239 -2.16 -13.25 10.32
CA ARG A 239 -2.34 -14.53 9.59
C ARG A 239 -2.06 -14.35 8.10
N ALA A 240 -2.57 -13.31 7.49
CA ALA A 240 -2.36 -13.02 6.07
C ALA A 240 -0.89 -12.69 5.77
N GLN A 241 -0.17 -12.02 6.69
CA GLN A 241 1.28 -11.81 6.58
C GLN A 241 2.05 -13.13 6.68
N HIS A 242 1.69 -14.02 7.61
CA HIS A 242 2.29 -15.34 7.71
C HIS A 242 2.02 -16.17 6.44
N ARG A 243 0.79 -16.17 5.91
CA ARG A 243 0.42 -16.90 4.68
C ARG A 243 1.28 -16.47 3.48
N LYS A 244 1.59 -15.19 3.35
CA LYS A 244 2.53 -14.69 2.35
C LYS A 244 3.91 -15.34 2.46
N TYR A 245 4.45 -15.43 3.66
CA TYR A 245 5.75 -16.06 3.92
C TYR A 245 5.72 -17.56 3.69
N ASP A 246 4.65 -18.21 4.14
CA ASP A 246 4.45 -19.65 3.94
C ASP A 246 4.43 -20.02 2.47
N ARG A 247 3.72 -19.24 1.64
CA ARG A 247 3.76 -19.45 0.18
C ARG A 247 5.18 -19.34 -0.38
N ILE A 248 5.99 -18.39 0.07
CA ILE A 248 7.38 -18.29 -0.38
C ILE A 248 8.16 -19.56 -0.02
N LEU A 249 7.99 -20.06 1.20
CA LEU A 249 8.64 -21.30 1.66
C LEU A 249 8.14 -22.54 0.89
N GLU A 250 6.83 -22.63 0.67
CA GLU A 250 6.18 -23.69 -0.11
C GLU A 250 6.74 -23.78 -1.55
N VAL A 251 6.82 -22.64 -2.27
CA VAL A 251 7.30 -22.64 -3.65
C VAL A 251 8.81 -22.85 -3.78
N LEU A 252 9.58 -22.47 -2.76
CA LEU A 252 11.01 -22.75 -2.70
C LEU A 252 11.29 -24.23 -2.42
N ALA A 253 10.45 -24.89 -1.62
CA ALA A 253 10.53 -26.33 -1.26
C ALA A 253 11.95 -26.76 -0.88
N LEU A 254 12.58 -26.00 0.03
CA LEU A 254 13.95 -26.23 0.46
C LEU A 254 14.02 -27.31 1.55
N ALA A 255 15.11 -28.07 1.57
CA ALA A 255 15.41 -29.00 2.64
C ALA A 255 15.81 -28.23 3.93
N GLU A 256 15.59 -28.84 5.09
CA GLU A 256 16.08 -28.33 6.38
C GLU A 256 17.59 -28.08 6.33
N GLY A 257 18.06 -27.02 6.97
CA GLY A 257 19.44 -26.55 6.94
C GLY A 257 19.82 -25.74 5.71
N ALA A 258 18.94 -25.60 4.71
CA ALA A 258 19.25 -24.78 3.53
C ALA A 258 19.48 -23.32 3.89
N GLN A 259 20.38 -22.67 3.11
CA GLN A 259 20.84 -21.30 3.33
C GLN A 259 20.07 -20.32 2.44
N ILE A 260 19.41 -19.36 3.04
CA ILE A 260 18.66 -18.30 2.35
C ILE A 260 19.33 -16.94 2.56
N LEU A 261 19.50 -16.18 1.49
CA LEU A 261 19.80 -14.76 1.55
C LEU A 261 18.48 -13.96 1.45
N GLU A 262 18.18 -13.16 2.46
CA GLU A 262 17.06 -12.21 2.41
C GLU A 262 17.60 -10.79 2.15
N ILE A 263 17.22 -10.19 1.02
CA ILE A 263 17.63 -8.84 0.62
C ILE A 263 16.51 -7.88 1.01
N GLY A 264 16.77 -7.02 2.00
CA GLY A 264 15.76 -6.14 2.57
C GLY A 264 14.90 -6.85 3.62
N CYS A 265 15.51 -7.33 4.71
CA CYS A 265 14.83 -8.17 5.69
C CYS A 265 13.81 -7.42 6.58
N GLY A 266 13.67 -6.10 6.45
CA GLY A 266 12.78 -5.33 7.29
C GLY A 266 13.04 -5.60 8.79
N TRP A 267 11.98 -5.87 9.53
CA TRP A 267 12.05 -6.24 10.96
C TRP A 267 12.16 -7.76 11.20
N GLY A 268 12.51 -8.55 10.18
CA GLY A 268 12.83 -9.97 10.33
C GLY A 268 11.63 -10.92 10.28
N GLY A 269 10.47 -10.48 9.78
CA GLY A 269 9.26 -11.30 9.75
C GLY A 269 9.41 -12.59 8.93
N PHE A 270 9.97 -12.52 7.71
CA PHE A 270 10.25 -13.71 6.90
C PHE A 270 11.28 -14.62 7.56
N ALA A 271 12.39 -14.05 8.05
CA ALA A 271 13.44 -14.84 8.74
C ALA A 271 12.88 -15.58 9.94
N THR A 272 11.99 -14.95 10.74
CA THR A 272 11.29 -15.60 11.85
C THR A 272 10.49 -16.82 11.38
N ARG A 273 9.77 -16.69 10.27
CA ARG A 273 8.97 -17.78 9.74
C ARG A 273 9.85 -18.91 9.19
N ALA A 274 10.88 -18.58 8.42
CA ALA A 274 11.81 -19.55 7.81
C ALA A 274 12.56 -20.39 8.86
N ARG A 275 12.98 -19.80 9.97
CA ARG A 275 13.64 -20.53 11.07
C ARG A 275 12.79 -21.66 11.64
N ARG A 276 11.48 -21.45 11.79
CA ARG A 276 10.56 -22.49 12.30
C ARG A 276 10.50 -23.72 11.38
N HIS A 277 10.86 -23.53 10.11
CA HIS A 277 11.00 -24.60 9.12
C HIS A 277 12.44 -25.15 9.01
N GLY A 278 13.29 -24.90 10.02
CA GLY A 278 14.67 -25.40 10.04
C GLY A 278 15.61 -24.73 9.04
N LEU A 279 15.23 -23.61 8.42
CA LEU A 279 16.03 -22.92 7.41
C LEU A 279 16.96 -21.89 8.05
N HIS A 280 18.12 -21.68 7.43
CA HIS A 280 19.08 -20.66 7.86
C HIS A 280 18.96 -19.41 7.00
N VAL A 281 18.77 -18.25 7.63
CA VAL A 281 18.57 -16.98 6.92
C VAL A 281 19.70 -16.01 7.24
N LYS A 282 20.30 -15.43 6.20
CA LYS A 282 21.10 -14.20 6.30
C LYS A 282 20.27 -13.03 5.79
N GLY A 283 19.79 -12.19 6.71
CA GLY A 283 19.02 -10.99 6.41
C GLY A 283 19.88 -9.74 6.27
N LEU A 284 19.71 -9.00 5.20
CA LEU A 284 20.40 -7.73 4.94
C LEU A 284 19.44 -6.57 5.06
N THR A 285 19.86 -5.52 5.77
CA THR A 285 19.14 -4.22 5.82
C THR A 285 20.13 -3.07 5.75
N LEU A 286 19.66 -1.89 5.36
CA LEU A 286 20.37 -0.62 5.43
C LEU A 286 19.92 0.26 6.62
N SER A 287 18.92 -0.17 7.38
CA SER A 287 18.41 0.52 8.56
C SER A 287 19.01 -0.06 9.86
N ALA A 288 19.67 0.81 10.63
CA ALA A 288 20.21 0.44 11.94
C ALA A 288 19.10 0.08 12.94
N GLU A 289 17.94 0.76 12.86
CA GLU A 289 16.75 0.51 13.68
C GLU A 289 16.17 -0.89 13.41
N GLN A 290 16.02 -1.25 12.13
CA GLN A 290 15.57 -2.60 11.75
C GLN A 290 16.55 -3.67 12.22
N LEU A 291 17.86 -3.43 12.04
CA LEU A 291 18.88 -4.38 12.51
C LEU A 291 18.84 -4.59 14.01
N ALA A 292 18.73 -3.52 14.80
CA ALA A 292 18.63 -3.60 16.25
C ALA A 292 17.41 -4.40 16.68
N TYR A 293 16.26 -4.12 16.07
CA TYR A 293 15.02 -4.85 16.30
C TYR A 293 15.14 -6.35 15.95
N CYS A 294 15.68 -6.68 14.76
CA CYS A 294 15.90 -8.07 14.35
C CYS A 294 16.79 -8.84 15.34
N ARG A 295 17.87 -8.22 15.80
CA ARG A 295 18.78 -8.83 16.77
C ARG A 295 18.09 -9.09 18.11
N GLN A 296 17.32 -8.14 18.58
CA GLN A 296 16.54 -8.29 19.83
C GLN A 296 15.48 -9.39 19.70
N LEU A 297 14.71 -9.39 18.58
CA LEU A 297 13.66 -10.38 18.32
C LEU A 297 14.21 -11.81 18.28
N HIS A 298 15.41 -12.00 17.74
CA HIS A 298 16.01 -13.32 17.55
C HIS A 298 17.01 -13.73 18.66
N ALA A 299 17.21 -12.89 19.68
CA ALA A 299 18.09 -13.21 20.80
C ALA A 299 17.49 -14.35 21.65
N GLY A 300 18.28 -15.40 21.88
CA GLY A 300 17.90 -16.51 22.75
C GLY A 300 16.78 -17.43 22.22
N LEU A 301 16.40 -17.33 20.95
CA LEU A 301 15.42 -18.24 20.38
C LEU A 301 16.05 -19.61 20.09
N GLU A 302 15.48 -20.66 20.67
CA GLU A 302 15.83 -22.07 20.45
C GLU A 302 14.95 -22.68 19.35
N GLU A 303 15.18 -22.28 18.10
CA GLU A 303 14.48 -22.81 16.93
C GLU A 303 15.44 -23.64 16.05
N PRO A 304 14.95 -24.60 15.25
CA PRO A 304 15.80 -25.46 14.41
C PRO A 304 16.71 -24.68 13.45
N GLY A 305 16.19 -23.55 12.90
CA GLY A 305 16.94 -22.70 11.97
C GLY A 305 17.67 -21.56 12.69
N VAL A 306 18.59 -20.91 11.96
CA VAL A 306 19.37 -19.76 12.44
C VAL A 306 19.12 -18.55 11.56
N ALA A 307 18.84 -17.37 12.18
CA ALA A 307 18.84 -16.11 11.47
C ALA A 307 20.01 -15.22 11.91
N ARG A 308 20.70 -14.65 10.95
CA ARG A 308 21.78 -13.69 11.15
C ARG A 308 21.47 -12.43 10.35
N PHE A 309 21.63 -11.27 10.98
CA PHE A 309 21.30 -9.99 10.36
C PHE A 309 22.54 -9.09 10.25
N ALA A 310 22.65 -8.39 9.12
CA ALA A 310 23.76 -7.50 8.84
C ALA A 310 23.28 -6.14 8.31
N LEU A 311 23.91 -5.06 8.80
CA LEU A 311 23.82 -3.72 8.21
C LEU A 311 24.72 -3.67 6.98
N GLN A 312 24.20 -4.14 5.84
CA GLN A 312 25.02 -4.37 4.65
C GLN A 312 24.21 -4.10 3.39
N ASP A 313 24.84 -3.44 2.43
CA ASP A 313 24.29 -3.33 1.08
C ASP A 313 24.39 -4.68 0.36
N TYR A 314 23.30 -5.12 -0.30
CA TYR A 314 23.27 -6.40 -1.01
C TYR A 314 24.36 -6.49 -2.10
N ARG A 315 24.78 -5.35 -2.65
CA ARG A 315 25.87 -5.27 -3.65
C ARG A 315 27.22 -5.71 -3.09
N ASP A 316 27.38 -5.68 -1.78
CA ASP A 316 28.62 -6.06 -1.08
C ASP A 316 28.59 -7.51 -0.58
N GLU A 317 27.44 -8.22 -0.74
CA GLU A 317 27.34 -9.63 -0.38
C GLU A 317 28.22 -10.51 -1.29
N ARG A 318 28.89 -11.53 -0.69
CA ARG A 318 29.80 -12.43 -1.40
C ARG A 318 29.51 -13.91 -1.18
N GLY A 319 28.66 -14.27 -0.21
CA GLY A 319 28.27 -15.65 0.05
C GLY A 319 27.49 -16.30 -1.10
N THR A 320 27.31 -17.60 -1.06
CA THR A 320 26.45 -18.37 -1.96
C THR A 320 25.38 -19.10 -1.17
N PHE A 321 24.15 -19.14 -1.71
CA PHE A 321 22.95 -19.55 -1.02
C PHE A 321 22.14 -20.51 -1.89
N ASP A 322 21.32 -21.34 -1.25
CA ASP A 322 20.37 -22.23 -1.93
C ASP A 322 19.20 -21.43 -2.51
N ALA A 323 18.80 -20.37 -1.81
CA ALA A 323 17.78 -19.43 -2.30
C ALA A 323 18.10 -17.98 -1.95
N VAL A 324 17.50 -17.07 -2.73
CA VAL A 324 17.45 -15.62 -2.45
C VAL A 324 15.98 -15.21 -2.34
N VAL A 325 15.63 -14.46 -1.30
CA VAL A 325 14.30 -13.87 -1.10
C VAL A 325 14.43 -12.36 -1.02
N SER A 326 13.54 -11.65 -1.70
CA SER A 326 13.48 -10.19 -1.65
C SER A 326 12.03 -9.74 -1.76
N ILE A 327 11.53 -9.07 -0.73
CA ILE A 327 10.12 -8.71 -0.59
C ILE A 327 10.00 -7.19 -0.59
N GLU A 328 9.42 -6.63 -1.67
CA GLU A 328 9.16 -5.19 -1.85
C GLU A 328 10.38 -4.31 -1.56
N MET A 329 11.53 -4.73 -2.06
CA MET A 329 12.78 -3.99 -2.02
C MET A 329 13.22 -3.52 -3.41
N PHE A 330 12.80 -4.24 -4.47
CA PHE A 330 13.21 -3.96 -5.84
C PHE A 330 12.80 -2.57 -6.31
N GLU A 331 11.69 -2.06 -5.81
CA GLU A 331 11.16 -0.72 -6.06
C GLU A 331 12.16 0.38 -5.64
N ALA A 332 12.96 0.12 -4.61
CA ALA A 332 13.99 1.05 -4.13
C ALA A 332 15.31 0.97 -4.90
N VAL A 333 15.45 0.03 -5.86
CA VAL A 333 16.70 -0.15 -6.63
C VAL A 333 16.89 0.97 -7.65
N GLY A 334 15.83 1.38 -8.33
CA GLY A 334 15.88 2.32 -9.46
C GLY A 334 16.30 1.66 -10.77
N GLU A 335 15.71 2.07 -11.89
CA GLU A 335 15.83 1.41 -13.21
C GLU A 335 17.28 1.22 -13.65
N THR A 336 18.14 2.21 -13.43
CA THR A 336 19.56 2.18 -13.82
C THR A 336 20.33 1.00 -13.19
N TYR A 337 19.89 0.51 -12.03
CA TYR A 337 20.59 -0.53 -11.25
C TYR A 337 19.87 -1.89 -11.28
N TRP A 338 18.81 -2.05 -12.07
CA TRP A 338 18.10 -3.34 -12.17
C TRP A 338 19.01 -4.48 -12.66
N GLY A 339 19.92 -4.17 -13.59
CA GLY A 339 20.93 -5.14 -14.05
C GLY A 339 21.87 -5.58 -12.92
N ASP A 340 22.38 -4.64 -12.12
CA ASP A 340 23.25 -4.94 -10.98
C ASP A 340 22.53 -5.80 -9.93
N TYR A 341 21.25 -5.51 -9.69
CA TYR A 341 20.43 -6.28 -8.74
C TYR A 341 20.28 -7.74 -9.17
N PHE A 342 19.86 -8.01 -10.41
CA PHE A 342 19.73 -9.38 -10.90
C PHE A 342 21.06 -10.09 -11.09
N SER A 343 22.12 -9.38 -11.48
CA SER A 343 23.48 -9.90 -11.49
C SER A 343 23.92 -10.38 -10.11
N GLN A 344 23.65 -9.59 -9.06
CA GLN A 344 23.96 -9.99 -7.69
C GLN A 344 23.15 -11.22 -7.27
N ILE A 345 21.87 -11.26 -7.51
CA ILE A 345 21.05 -12.45 -7.20
C ILE A 345 21.61 -13.70 -7.91
N ALA A 346 21.88 -13.61 -9.20
CA ALA A 346 22.45 -14.73 -9.96
C ALA A 346 23.80 -15.18 -9.40
N ASN A 347 24.67 -14.25 -9.00
CA ASN A 347 25.98 -14.56 -8.42
C ASN A 347 25.91 -15.10 -6.99
N ARG A 348 24.83 -14.82 -6.25
CA ARG A 348 24.63 -15.35 -4.88
C ARG A 348 23.93 -16.69 -4.86
N LEU A 349 23.25 -17.08 -5.93
CA LEU A 349 22.63 -18.38 -6.05
C LEU A 349 23.63 -19.47 -6.48
N ARG A 350 23.56 -20.61 -5.82
CA ARG A 350 24.19 -21.84 -6.30
C ARG A 350 23.62 -22.23 -7.67
N PRO A 351 24.34 -23.05 -8.49
CA PRO A 351 23.74 -23.62 -9.70
C PRO A 351 22.43 -24.36 -9.38
N GLY A 352 21.39 -24.11 -10.15
CA GLY A 352 20.03 -24.62 -9.88
C GLY A 352 19.28 -23.99 -8.72
N GLY A 353 19.90 -23.06 -7.99
CA GLY A 353 19.27 -22.29 -6.90
C GLY A 353 18.12 -21.40 -7.35
N GLN A 354 17.30 -20.95 -6.42
CA GLN A 354 16.05 -20.26 -6.71
C GLN A 354 16.00 -18.89 -6.05
N ALA A 355 15.27 -17.96 -6.67
CA ALA A 355 14.94 -16.69 -6.04
C ALA A 355 13.42 -16.50 -6.01
N VAL A 356 12.89 -15.95 -4.90
CA VAL A 356 11.53 -15.40 -4.88
C VAL A 356 11.64 -13.90 -4.68
N ILE A 357 11.07 -13.18 -5.64
CA ILE A 357 11.03 -11.71 -5.63
C ILE A 357 9.56 -11.29 -5.58
N GLN A 358 9.15 -10.64 -4.50
CA GLN A 358 7.88 -9.95 -4.42
C GLN A 358 8.11 -8.48 -4.77
N SER A 359 7.38 -7.98 -5.75
CA SER A 359 7.49 -6.59 -6.17
C SER A 359 6.15 -6.01 -6.56
N ILE A 360 5.96 -4.73 -6.24
CA ILE A 360 4.89 -3.93 -6.81
C ILE A 360 5.21 -3.71 -8.28
N THR A 361 4.20 -3.84 -9.13
CA THR A 361 4.33 -3.67 -10.57
C THR A 361 3.32 -2.68 -11.10
N ILE A 362 3.66 -2.03 -12.21
CA ILE A 362 2.74 -1.22 -12.99
C ILE A 362 2.45 -1.89 -14.32
N ASP A 363 1.28 -1.64 -14.90
CA ASP A 363 0.95 -2.13 -16.24
C ASP A 363 1.95 -1.60 -17.27
N GLU A 364 2.44 -2.49 -18.16
CA GLU A 364 3.44 -2.14 -19.21
C GLU A 364 2.97 -0.98 -20.09
N ARG A 365 1.67 -0.91 -20.37
CA ARG A 365 1.07 0.19 -21.18
C ARG A 365 1.27 1.56 -20.53
N ASN A 366 1.38 1.62 -19.21
CA ASN A 366 1.56 2.83 -18.44
C ASN A 366 3.03 3.12 -18.11
N PHE A 367 3.93 2.14 -18.28
CA PHE A 367 5.31 2.22 -17.81
C PHE A 367 6.08 3.43 -18.38
N LEU A 368 6.03 3.65 -19.69
CA LEU A 368 6.76 4.75 -20.31
C LEU A 368 6.31 6.12 -19.81
N ARG A 369 5.01 6.30 -19.57
CA ARG A 369 4.46 7.52 -19.00
C ARG A 369 4.88 7.69 -17.54
N TYR A 370 4.77 6.64 -16.74
CA TYR A 370 5.21 6.61 -15.34
C TYR A 370 6.71 6.95 -15.23
N ARG A 371 7.54 6.32 -16.04
CA ARG A 371 8.99 6.57 -16.11
C ARG A 371 9.33 8.02 -16.47
N ALA A 372 8.52 8.66 -17.30
CA ALA A 372 8.74 10.04 -17.77
C ALA A 372 8.36 11.10 -16.73
N GLY A 373 7.56 10.75 -15.72
CA GLY A 373 7.06 11.63 -14.68
C GLY A 373 7.64 11.35 -13.30
N THR A 374 6.98 11.91 -12.32
CA THR A 374 7.15 11.58 -10.91
C THR A 374 5.77 11.69 -10.27
N ASP A 375 5.51 10.86 -9.27
CA ASP A 375 4.25 10.82 -8.56
C ASP A 375 4.41 11.27 -7.08
N PHE A 376 3.29 11.30 -6.37
CA PHE A 376 3.28 11.68 -4.96
C PHE A 376 4.15 10.77 -4.10
N ILE A 377 4.18 9.46 -4.40
CA ILE A 377 4.96 8.48 -3.64
C ILE A 377 6.46 8.73 -3.79
N GLN A 378 6.91 8.97 -5.02
CA GLN A 378 8.32 9.27 -5.31
C GLN A 378 8.78 10.61 -4.74
N GLN A 379 7.87 11.59 -4.55
CA GLN A 379 8.22 12.90 -4.00
C GLN A 379 8.27 12.91 -2.47
N TYR A 380 7.35 12.21 -1.80
CA TYR A 380 7.10 12.38 -0.38
C TYR A 380 7.38 11.15 0.47
N ILE A 381 7.28 9.94 -0.10
CA ILE A 381 7.31 8.69 0.67
C ILE A 381 8.58 7.88 0.35
N PHE A 382 8.80 7.53 -0.92
CA PHE A 382 9.93 6.72 -1.37
C PHE A 382 10.75 7.46 -2.45
N PRO A 383 11.57 8.45 -2.05
CA PRO A 383 12.39 9.19 -3.02
C PRO A 383 13.32 8.26 -3.80
N GLY A 384 13.28 8.37 -5.13
CA GLY A 384 14.05 7.52 -6.03
C GLY A 384 13.42 6.14 -6.31
N GLY A 385 12.24 5.84 -5.75
CA GLY A 385 11.50 4.63 -6.03
C GLY A 385 11.10 4.53 -7.51
N MET A 386 11.06 3.28 -8.04
CA MET A 386 10.70 3.01 -9.42
C MET A 386 10.02 1.64 -9.54
N LEU A 387 8.75 1.65 -9.92
CA LEU A 387 8.00 0.41 -10.14
C LEU A 387 8.35 -0.17 -11.52
N PRO A 388 8.69 -1.47 -11.60
CA PRO A 388 8.81 -2.17 -12.88
C PRO A 388 7.43 -2.52 -13.44
N SER A 389 7.36 -2.84 -14.72
CA SER A 389 6.34 -3.79 -15.17
C SER A 389 6.84 -5.22 -14.98
N ALA A 390 5.93 -6.19 -14.92
CA ALA A 390 6.28 -7.61 -14.78
C ALA A 390 7.17 -8.06 -15.95
N GLU A 391 6.84 -7.63 -17.17
CA GLU A 391 7.57 -7.95 -18.40
C GLU A 391 9.00 -7.43 -18.34
N ARG A 392 9.20 -6.20 -17.90
CA ARG A 392 10.55 -5.59 -17.80
C ARG A 392 11.39 -6.26 -16.72
N LEU A 393 10.80 -6.54 -15.55
CA LEU A 393 11.47 -7.27 -14.49
C LEU A 393 11.99 -8.62 -15.01
N LEU A 394 11.12 -9.41 -15.66
CA LEU A 394 11.47 -10.71 -16.18
C LEU A 394 12.49 -10.63 -17.33
N ALA A 395 12.37 -9.63 -18.21
CA ALA A 395 13.33 -9.40 -19.30
C ALA A 395 14.73 -9.10 -18.78
N VAL A 396 14.85 -8.32 -17.69
CA VAL A 396 16.16 -8.04 -17.07
C VAL A 396 16.68 -9.28 -16.35
N ALA A 397 15.85 -9.99 -15.58
CA ALA A 397 16.23 -11.22 -14.87
C ALA A 397 16.77 -12.29 -15.84
N GLY A 398 16.11 -12.47 -16.98
CA GLY A 398 16.50 -13.43 -18.02
C GLY A 398 17.90 -13.20 -18.59
N ARG A 399 18.38 -11.95 -18.65
CA ARG A 399 19.76 -11.62 -19.09
C ARG A 399 20.85 -12.22 -18.19
N PHE A 400 20.49 -12.55 -16.94
CA PHE A 400 21.39 -13.13 -15.94
C PHE A 400 21.11 -14.60 -15.68
N GLY A 401 20.39 -15.28 -16.60
CA GLY A 401 20.10 -16.72 -16.50
C GLY A 401 19.09 -17.07 -15.40
N LEU A 402 18.24 -16.13 -15.00
CA LEU A 402 17.16 -16.33 -14.04
C LEU A 402 15.84 -16.48 -14.82
N HIS A 403 15.27 -17.68 -14.81
CA HIS A 403 14.08 -18.01 -15.59
C HIS A 403 12.86 -18.16 -14.68
N LEU A 404 11.73 -17.62 -15.12
CA LEU A 404 10.45 -17.70 -14.40
C LEU A 404 10.00 -19.17 -14.32
N CYS A 405 9.68 -19.63 -13.10
CA CYS A 405 9.11 -20.95 -12.84
C CYS A 405 7.68 -20.90 -12.30
N ASP A 406 7.35 -19.82 -11.56
CA ASP A 406 6.04 -19.61 -10.96
C ASP A 406 5.82 -18.12 -10.71
N GLN A 407 4.56 -17.68 -10.76
CA GLN A 407 4.17 -16.34 -10.34
C GLN A 407 2.78 -16.33 -9.71
N LEU A 408 2.59 -15.43 -8.76
CA LEU A 408 1.28 -15.12 -8.16
C LEU A 408 1.06 -13.62 -8.18
N ARG A 409 -0.07 -13.18 -8.73
CA ARG A 409 -0.55 -11.79 -8.68
C ARG A 409 -1.61 -11.68 -7.60
N PHE A 410 -1.50 -10.68 -6.71
CA PHE A 410 -2.41 -10.51 -5.58
C PHE A 410 -2.63 -9.04 -5.17
N GLY A 411 -2.69 -8.15 -6.16
CA GLY A 411 -2.95 -6.72 -5.95
C GLY A 411 -4.17 -6.40 -5.09
N PRO A 412 -5.32 -7.11 -5.24
CA PRO A 412 -6.47 -6.93 -4.35
C PRO A 412 -6.16 -7.17 -2.88
N ASP A 413 -5.22 -8.05 -2.55
CA ASP A 413 -4.78 -8.29 -1.17
C ASP A 413 -3.94 -7.14 -0.63
N TYR A 414 -3.20 -6.47 -1.51
CA TYR A 414 -2.52 -5.25 -1.10
C TYR A 414 -3.51 -4.10 -0.84
N ALA A 415 -4.53 -3.95 -1.66
CA ALA A 415 -5.59 -2.99 -1.39
C ALA A 415 -6.21 -3.22 0.00
N TRP A 416 -6.52 -4.49 0.33
CA TRP A 416 -7.03 -4.87 1.64
C TRP A 416 -6.01 -4.59 2.77
N THR A 417 -4.73 -4.91 2.57
CA THR A 417 -3.65 -4.64 3.53
C THR A 417 -3.55 -3.14 3.83
N LEU A 418 -3.54 -2.31 2.79
CA LEU A 418 -3.48 -0.84 2.90
C LEU A 418 -4.72 -0.26 3.61
N ALA A 419 -5.89 -0.83 3.36
CA ALA A 419 -7.11 -0.46 4.08
C ALA A 419 -6.96 -0.72 5.59
N ARG A 420 -6.42 -1.90 6.00
CA ARG A 420 -6.16 -2.21 7.42
C ARG A 420 -5.12 -1.28 8.03
N TRP A 421 -4.03 -1.02 7.33
CA TRP A 421 -3.01 -0.06 7.80
C TRP A 421 -3.60 1.34 7.96
N ARG A 422 -4.42 1.79 7.00
CA ARG A 422 -5.07 3.11 7.05
C ARG A 422 -6.05 3.21 8.22
N GLU A 423 -6.87 2.20 8.47
CA GLU A 423 -7.79 2.14 9.60
C GLU A 423 -7.03 2.23 10.94
N ARG A 424 -5.97 1.42 11.10
CA ARG A 424 -5.14 1.45 12.30
C ARG A 424 -4.43 2.78 12.49
N PHE A 425 -3.85 3.33 11.43
CA PHE A 425 -3.21 4.64 11.47
C PHE A 425 -4.17 5.74 11.92
N LEU A 426 -5.38 5.76 11.38
CA LEU A 426 -6.41 6.74 11.74
C LEU A 426 -6.92 6.56 13.17
N ALA A 427 -6.93 5.34 13.70
CA ALA A 427 -7.28 5.06 15.09
C ALA A 427 -6.24 5.58 16.09
N HIS A 428 -4.97 5.76 15.68
CA HIS A 428 -3.85 6.14 16.54
C HIS A 428 -3.27 7.54 16.20
N LEU A 429 -4.09 8.44 15.63
CA LEU A 429 -3.62 9.79 15.25
C LEU A 429 -3.12 10.61 16.45
N ARG A 430 -3.68 10.38 17.63
CA ARG A 430 -3.24 11.05 18.86
C ARG A 430 -1.83 10.60 19.24
N GLU A 431 -1.58 9.31 19.26
CA GLU A 431 -0.28 8.72 19.56
C GLU A 431 0.77 9.13 18.52
N VAL A 432 0.38 9.22 17.25
CA VAL A 432 1.23 9.77 16.18
C VAL A 432 1.63 11.21 16.49
N GLN A 433 0.72 12.03 17.00
CA GLN A 433 1.01 13.41 17.41
C GLN A 433 1.92 13.46 18.64
N GLU A 434 1.72 12.57 19.61
CA GLU A 434 2.55 12.46 20.82
C GLU A 434 4.00 12.05 20.49
N LEU A 435 4.21 11.29 19.38
CA LEU A 435 5.54 11.01 18.82
C LEU A 435 6.19 12.22 18.11
N GLY A 436 5.50 13.36 18.03
CA GLY A 436 6.01 14.61 17.44
C GLY A 436 5.64 14.84 15.98
N TYR A 437 4.80 13.99 15.39
CA TYR A 437 4.35 14.15 14.00
C TYR A 437 3.16 15.10 13.91
N ASP A 438 3.36 16.20 13.20
CA ASP A 438 2.37 17.25 13.05
C ASP A 438 1.18 16.85 12.15
N ARG A 439 0.14 17.69 12.12
CA ARG A 439 -1.05 17.47 11.30
C ARG A 439 -0.71 17.33 9.80
N ARG A 440 0.29 18.06 9.29
CA ARG A 440 0.69 17.99 7.88
C ARG A 440 1.27 16.64 7.55
N PHE A 441 2.11 16.07 8.42
CA PHE A 441 2.63 14.72 8.32
C PHE A 441 1.49 13.68 8.40
N GLN A 442 0.57 13.82 9.35
CA GLN A 442 -0.57 12.90 9.50
C GLN A 442 -1.42 12.87 8.21
N ARG A 443 -1.69 14.03 7.61
CA ARG A 443 -2.40 14.10 6.33
C ARG A 443 -1.58 13.50 5.18
N MET A 444 -0.28 13.74 5.14
CA MET A 444 0.61 13.14 4.15
C MET A 444 0.55 11.61 4.21
N TRP A 445 0.66 11.03 5.40
CA TRP A 445 0.64 9.58 5.59
C TRP A 445 -0.72 8.97 5.26
N HIS A 446 -1.80 9.62 5.68
CA HIS A 446 -3.16 9.20 5.31
C HIS A 446 -3.38 9.22 3.78
N PHE A 447 -2.94 10.30 3.12
CA PHE A 447 -3.03 10.39 1.66
C PHE A 447 -2.21 9.30 0.96
N TYR A 448 -1.00 9.05 1.43
CA TYR A 448 -0.17 7.95 0.93
C TYR A 448 -0.89 6.61 0.97
N LEU A 449 -1.42 6.21 2.13
CA LEU A 449 -2.12 4.94 2.28
C LEU A 449 -3.38 4.88 1.39
N ALA A 450 -4.15 5.97 1.33
CA ALA A 450 -5.33 6.07 0.47
C ALA A 450 -4.99 6.03 -1.03
N TYR A 451 -3.91 6.70 -1.43
CA TYR A 451 -3.43 6.75 -2.82
C TYR A 451 -3.01 5.36 -3.32
N CYS A 452 -2.22 4.65 -2.53
CA CYS A 452 -1.83 3.29 -2.84
C CYS A 452 -3.03 2.34 -2.84
N GLN A 453 -3.92 2.41 -1.84
CA GLN A 453 -5.14 1.60 -1.77
C GLN A 453 -5.99 1.77 -3.05
N ALA A 454 -6.25 3.00 -3.45
CA ALA A 454 -7.01 3.28 -4.67
C ALA A 454 -6.32 2.73 -5.93
N GLY A 455 -4.98 2.83 -6.01
CA GLY A 455 -4.18 2.29 -7.10
C GLY A 455 -4.34 0.78 -7.26
N PHE A 456 -4.30 0.02 -6.17
CA PHE A 456 -4.50 -1.42 -6.18
C PHE A 456 -5.97 -1.83 -6.41
N GLU A 457 -6.94 -1.11 -5.84
CA GLU A 457 -8.37 -1.37 -6.07
C GLU A 457 -8.79 -1.18 -7.53
N GLU A 458 -8.17 -0.25 -8.23
CA GLU A 458 -8.47 0.02 -9.65
C GLU A 458 -7.51 -0.70 -10.60
N GLY A 459 -6.61 -1.55 -10.09
CA GLY A 459 -5.65 -2.32 -10.91
C GLY A 459 -4.63 -1.44 -11.65
N ALA A 460 -4.42 -0.18 -11.21
CA ALA A 460 -3.37 0.68 -11.75
C ALA A 460 -1.97 0.18 -11.35
N THR A 461 -1.89 -0.46 -10.19
CA THR A 461 -0.74 -1.20 -9.68
C THR A 461 -1.15 -2.61 -9.28
N ASP A 462 -0.19 -3.52 -9.28
CA ASP A 462 -0.35 -4.91 -8.83
C ASP A 462 0.83 -5.29 -7.94
N VAL A 463 0.73 -6.36 -7.17
CA VAL A 463 1.87 -6.97 -6.48
C VAL A 463 2.01 -8.41 -6.94
N VAL A 464 3.26 -8.79 -7.22
CA VAL A 464 3.55 -10.10 -7.81
C VAL A 464 4.69 -10.76 -7.08
N GLN A 465 4.52 -12.03 -6.70
CA GLN A 465 5.62 -12.91 -6.33
C GLN A 465 6.10 -13.66 -7.58
N PHE A 466 7.38 -13.52 -7.92
CA PHE A 466 8.05 -14.21 -9.02
C PHE A 466 9.00 -15.25 -8.42
N ARG A 467 8.81 -16.53 -8.72
CA ARG A 467 9.79 -17.56 -8.47
C ARG A 467 10.67 -17.73 -9.70
N LEU A 468 11.93 -17.42 -9.54
CA LEU A 468 12.94 -17.51 -10.59
C LEU A 468 13.92 -18.65 -10.28
N ARG A 469 14.41 -19.36 -11.29
CA ARG A 469 15.43 -20.39 -11.14
C ARG A 469 16.67 -20.03 -11.93
N LYS A 470 17.84 -20.17 -11.31
CA LYS A 470 19.12 -20.08 -11.99
C LYS A 470 19.36 -21.36 -12.78
N ALA A 471 19.80 -21.24 -14.04
CA ALA A 471 20.18 -22.40 -14.82
C ALA A 471 21.20 -23.27 -14.06
N ALA A 472 21.07 -24.59 -14.16
CA ALA A 472 22.11 -25.50 -13.70
C ALA A 472 23.40 -25.23 -14.48
N ALA A 473 24.57 -25.48 -13.86
CA ALA A 473 25.79 -25.46 -14.61
C ALA A 473 25.67 -26.52 -15.73
N ALA A 474 26.07 -26.16 -16.94
CA ALA A 474 26.22 -27.17 -18.00
C ALA A 474 27.17 -28.25 -17.49
N ALA A 475 26.70 -29.52 -17.52
CA ALA A 475 27.48 -30.68 -17.10
C ALA A 475 28.68 -30.86 -18.00
#